data_ecf7b8fcbf638cc3477d638ef19be6ad
#
_entry.id   ecf7b8fcbf638cc3477d638ef19be6ad
#
_cell.length_a   1.000
_cell.length_b   1.000
_cell.length_c   1.000
_cell.angle_alpha   90.00
_cell.angle_beta   90.00
_cell.angle_gamma   90.00
#
_symmetry.space_group_name_H-M   'P 1'
#
loop_
_entity.id
_entity.type
_entity.pdbx_description
1 polymer ?
#
loop_
_entity_poly.entity_id
_entity_poly.type
_entity_poly.pdbx_seq_one_letter_code
_entity_poly.pdbx_strand_id
1 'polypeptide(L)'
;LLRKNATDKFLLICRSKAKACAVEEAVRSKVNLKIAIFHEELTLIQRDRNAAWFAEEDGAKLLICSEIGSEGRNFQFCRHLVLFDLHLNPELLEQRIGRLDRIGQKNDIKIHIPYLKPSNRETLAKWFHLGLNAFEESILGGQTMLDEFEKRLHESFSGAKGNLDRLINDTAESRKKLKVKLQEGMDQLLEINSHSSAVSSDLIQQIQQSEKSIELEEFTLRLFDFMGLGIDDIAPQTYRITNAHRLPINLPGNCDGAVSLTFDRT
;
A
#
# COMPACT_ATOMS: atom_id res chain seq x y z
N LEU A 1 -18.25 -19.29 6.88
CA LEU A 1 -17.87 -18.25 5.94
C LEU A 1 -17.48 -18.87 4.60
N LEU A 2 -16.36 -19.58 4.49
CA LEU A 2 -15.83 -20.15 3.25
C LEU A 2 -16.83 -21.03 2.50
N ARG A 3 -17.58 -21.91 3.20
CA ARG A 3 -18.60 -22.77 2.57
C ARG A 3 -19.78 -22.01 1.96
N LYS A 4 -20.15 -20.86 2.53
CA LYS A 4 -21.27 -20.03 2.04
C LYS A 4 -20.91 -19.16 0.84
N ASN A 5 -19.62 -18.93 0.61
CA ASN A 5 -19.10 -18.07 -0.45
C ASN A 5 -18.01 -18.82 -1.25
N ALA A 6 -18.35 -20.00 -1.73
CA ALA A 6 -17.36 -20.90 -2.35
C ALA A 6 -16.74 -20.36 -3.64
N THR A 7 -17.40 -19.43 -4.31
CA THR A 7 -16.91 -18.76 -5.53
C THR A 7 -15.98 -17.60 -5.25
N ASP A 8 -16.10 -17.00 -4.07
CA ASP A 8 -15.34 -15.81 -3.71
C ASP A 8 -13.90 -16.13 -3.28
N LYS A 9 -13.01 -15.16 -3.47
CA LYS A 9 -11.63 -15.25 -3.02
C LYS A 9 -11.47 -14.60 -1.64
N PHE A 10 -10.65 -15.21 -0.81
CA PHE A 10 -10.39 -14.79 0.56
C PHE A 10 -8.90 -14.59 0.77
N LEU A 11 -8.52 -13.44 1.29
CA LEU A 11 -7.19 -13.18 1.84
C LEU A 11 -7.25 -13.32 3.36
N LEU A 12 -6.48 -14.23 3.94
CA LEU A 12 -6.40 -14.42 5.38
C LEU A 12 -4.99 -14.05 5.85
N ILE A 13 -4.90 -13.11 6.78
CA ILE A 13 -3.63 -12.62 7.31
C ILE A 13 -3.46 -13.08 8.76
N CYS A 14 -2.34 -13.74 9.03
CA CYS A 14 -1.89 -14.17 10.35
C CYS A 14 -0.65 -13.37 10.76
N ARG A 15 -0.42 -13.22 12.07
CA ARG A 15 0.76 -12.54 12.59
C ARG A 15 2.08 -13.24 12.29
N SER A 16 2.08 -14.58 12.19
CA SER A 16 3.32 -15.36 12.00
C SER A 16 3.11 -16.53 11.05
N LYS A 17 4.21 -17.01 10.45
CA LYS A 17 4.26 -18.23 9.65
C LYS A 17 3.67 -19.44 10.38
N ALA A 18 4.12 -19.69 11.62
CA ALA A 18 3.66 -20.84 12.39
C ALA A 18 2.12 -20.87 12.50
N LYS A 19 1.50 -19.70 12.71
CA LYS A 19 0.06 -19.57 12.77
C LYS A 19 -0.59 -19.73 11.40
N ALA A 20 0.02 -19.21 10.35
CA ALA A 20 -0.47 -19.36 8.98
C ALA A 20 -0.51 -20.86 8.58
N CYS A 21 0.56 -21.61 8.85
CA CYS A 21 0.63 -23.05 8.60
C CYS A 21 -0.40 -23.83 9.44
N ALA A 22 -0.54 -23.51 10.72
CA ALA A 22 -1.54 -24.19 11.58
C ALA A 22 -2.98 -23.92 11.12
N VAL A 23 -3.28 -22.70 10.66
CA VAL A 23 -4.58 -22.35 10.09
C VAL A 23 -4.81 -23.07 8.76
N GLU A 24 -3.78 -23.16 7.90
CA GLU A 24 -3.86 -23.91 6.64
C GLU A 24 -4.23 -25.36 6.90
N GLU A 25 -3.51 -26.04 7.77
CA GLU A 25 -3.77 -27.45 8.14
C GLU A 25 -5.19 -27.64 8.69
N ALA A 26 -5.59 -26.76 9.61
CA ALA A 26 -6.94 -26.81 10.19
C ALA A 26 -8.06 -26.56 9.17
N VAL A 27 -7.83 -25.71 8.16
CA VAL A 27 -8.81 -25.47 7.10
C VAL A 27 -8.85 -26.63 6.13
N ARG A 28 -7.69 -27.17 5.70
CA ARG A 28 -7.60 -28.32 4.80
C ARG A 28 -8.30 -29.55 5.37
N SER A 29 -8.19 -29.78 6.70
CA SER A 29 -8.86 -30.91 7.35
C SER A 29 -10.39 -30.80 7.37
N LYS A 30 -10.97 -29.61 7.19
CA LYS A 30 -12.41 -29.35 7.34
C LYS A 30 -13.11 -28.94 6.05
N VAL A 31 -12.38 -28.42 5.07
CA VAL A 31 -12.96 -27.85 3.86
C VAL A 31 -12.10 -28.27 2.67
N ASN A 32 -12.74 -28.87 1.67
CA ASN A 32 -12.09 -29.15 0.38
C ASN A 32 -12.05 -27.85 -0.45
N LEU A 33 -10.96 -27.10 -0.33
CA LEU A 33 -10.77 -25.81 -0.98
C LEU A 33 -9.34 -25.71 -1.52
N LYS A 34 -9.17 -25.06 -2.67
CA LYS A 34 -7.85 -24.70 -3.20
C LYS A 34 -7.25 -23.60 -2.33
N ILE A 35 -6.18 -23.90 -1.59
CA ILE A 35 -5.53 -23.00 -0.64
C ILE A 35 -4.10 -22.76 -1.09
N ALA A 36 -3.71 -21.50 -1.22
CA ALA A 36 -2.34 -21.05 -1.35
C ALA A 36 -1.83 -20.51 -0.01
N ILE A 37 -0.54 -20.68 0.26
CA ILE A 37 0.12 -20.14 1.45
C ILE A 37 1.23 -19.17 1.05
N PHE A 38 1.46 -18.16 1.88
CA PHE A 38 2.41 -17.11 1.58
C PHE A 38 3.11 -16.62 2.86
N HIS A 39 4.37 -16.97 3.03
CA HIS A 39 5.17 -16.60 4.22
C HIS A 39 6.63 -16.35 3.86
N GLU A 40 7.38 -15.79 4.79
CA GLU A 40 8.74 -15.32 4.63
C GLU A 40 9.77 -16.39 4.23
N GLU A 41 9.57 -17.63 4.60
CA GLU A 41 10.49 -18.73 4.25
C GLU A 41 10.30 -19.30 2.84
N LEU A 42 9.23 -18.92 2.15
CA LEU A 42 9.06 -19.27 0.74
C LEU A 42 10.02 -18.44 -0.11
N THR A 43 10.62 -19.07 -1.12
CA THR A 43 11.41 -18.35 -2.12
C THR A 43 10.55 -17.33 -2.87
N LEU A 44 11.18 -16.32 -3.46
CA LEU A 44 10.47 -15.32 -4.28
C LEU A 44 9.63 -16.00 -5.39
N ILE A 45 10.21 -16.97 -6.08
CA ILE A 45 9.54 -17.74 -7.15
C ILE A 45 8.28 -18.46 -6.61
N GLN A 46 8.39 -19.09 -5.46
CA GLN A 46 7.24 -19.77 -4.83
C GLN A 46 6.15 -18.77 -4.43
N ARG A 47 6.56 -17.63 -3.87
CA ARG A 47 5.63 -16.55 -3.53
C ARG A 47 4.91 -16.01 -4.75
N ASP A 48 5.64 -15.72 -5.83
CA ASP A 48 5.08 -15.22 -7.08
C ASP A 48 4.11 -16.22 -7.71
N ARG A 49 4.49 -17.51 -7.74
CA ARG A 49 3.63 -18.58 -8.23
C ARG A 49 2.33 -18.72 -7.43
N ASN A 50 2.41 -18.67 -6.10
CA ASN A 50 1.23 -18.76 -5.24
C ASN A 50 0.32 -17.53 -5.36
N ALA A 51 0.90 -16.33 -5.51
CA ALA A 51 0.14 -15.11 -5.76
C ALA A 51 -0.55 -15.13 -7.13
N ALA A 52 0.16 -15.56 -8.18
CA ALA A 52 -0.40 -15.72 -9.52
C ALA A 52 -1.54 -16.75 -9.52
N TRP A 53 -1.34 -17.91 -8.90
CA TRP A 53 -2.39 -18.92 -8.76
C TRP A 53 -3.61 -18.41 -7.97
N PHE A 54 -3.40 -17.57 -6.96
CA PHE A 54 -4.51 -16.91 -6.25
C PHE A 54 -5.24 -15.91 -7.12
N ALA A 55 -4.56 -15.26 -8.08
CA ALA A 55 -5.18 -14.30 -8.99
C ALA A 55 -6.04 -14.98 -10.08
N GLU A 56 -5.69 -16.20 -10.51
CA GLU A 56 -6.42 -16.97 -11.53
C GLU A 56 -7.86 -17.25 -11.10
N GLU A 57 -8.82 -17.14 -12.01
CA GLU A 57 -10.25 -17.37 -11.75
C GLU A 57 -10.50 -18.76 -11.14
N ASP A 58 -9.95 -19.81 -11.74
CA ASP A 58 -10.04 -21.18 -11.26
C ASP A 58 -8.93 -21.59 -10.30
N GLY A 59 -8.12 -20.65 -9.87
CA GLY A 59 -7.00 -20.84 -8.96
C GLY A 59 -7.42 -21.00 -7.50
N ALA A 60 -6.49 -20.68 -6.59
CA ALA A 60 -6.74 -20.73 -5.16
C ALA A 60 -7.91 -19.81 -4.76
N LYS A 61 -8.78 -20.31 -3.88
CA LYS A 61 -9.90 -19.51 -3.33
C LYS A 61 -9.57 -18.90 -1.97
N LEU A 62 -8.54 -19.40 -1.31
CA LEU A 62 -8.04 -18.87 -0.05
C LEU A 62 -6.52 -18.70 -0.15
N LEU A 63 -6.04 -17.49 0.10
CA LEU A 63 -4.63 -17.22 0.31
C LEU A 63 -4.40 -16.94 1.79
N ILE A 64 -3.56 -17.73 2.44
CA ILE A 64 -3.19 -17.56 3.84
C ILE A 64 -1.79 -16.95 3.90
N CYS A 65 -1.67 -15.76 4.49
CA CYS A 65 -0.41 -15.02 4.56
C CYS A 65 0.07 -14.85 5.99
N SER A 66 1.39 -14.87 6.19
CA SER A 66 2.01 -14.21 7.34
C SER A 66 2.06 -12.69 7.11
N GLU A 67 2.35 -11.93 8.16
CA GLU A 67 2.49 -10.46 8.08
C GLU A 67 3.52 -10.06 7.02
N ILE A 68 4.74 -10.55 7.18
CA ILE A 68 5.87 -10.25 6.28
C ILE A 68 5.60 -10.80 4.87
N GLY A 69 5.01 -11.98 4.78
CA GLY A 69 4.71 -12.61 3.50
C GLY A 69 3.80 -11.77 2.59
N SER A 70 2.83 -11.04 3.15
CA SER A 70 1.87 -10.24 2.39
C SER A 70 2.40 -8.86 1.98
N GLU A 71 3.54 -8.44 2.48
CA GLU A 71 4.10 -7.10 2.28
C GLU A 71 4.40 -6.82 0.80
N GLY A 72 4.10 -5.60 0.34
CA GLY A 72 4.35 -5.16 -1.03
C GLY A 72 3.43 -5.72 -2.11
N ARG A 73 2.48 -6.61 -1.79
CA ARG A 73 1.58 -7.23 -2.78
C ARG A 73 0.23 -6.52 -2.88
N ASN A 74 -0.38 -6.60 -4.06
CA ASN A 74 -1.69 -6.05 -4.36
C ASN A 74 -2.68 -7.18 -4.63
N PHE A 75 -3.80 -7.19 -3.89
CA PHE A 75 -4.87 -8.17 -4.01
C PHE A 75 -6.23 -7.51 -4.24
N GLN A 76 -6.28 -6.40 -4.97
CA GLN A 76 -7.51 -5.64 -5.23
C GLN A 76 -8.63 -6.44 -5.92
N PHE A 77 -8.32 -7.57 -6.55
CA PHE A 77 -9.32 -8.47 -7.11
C PHE A 77 -10.06 -9.29 -6.04
N CYS A 78 -9.55 -9.31 -4.80
CA CYS A 78 -10.14 -10.00 -3.66
C CYS A 78 -10.95 -9.00 -2.82
N ARG A 79 -12.17 -9.38 -2.43
CA ARG A 79 -13.04 -8.52 -1.61
C ARG A 79 -13.25 -9.01 -0.18
N HIS A 80 -12.75 -10.18 0.17
CA HIS A 80 -12.87 -10.74 1.52
C HIS A 80 -11.50 -10.76 2.20
N LEU A 81 -11.35 -9.96 3.25
CA LEU A 81 -10.19 -9.93 4.12
C LEU A 81 -10.52 -10.59 5.45
N VAL A 82 -9.77 -11.62 5.83
CA VAL A 82 -9.88 -12.26 7.14
C VAL A 82 -8.66 -11.86 7.97
N LEU A 83 -8.87 -11.05 8.98
CA LEU A 83 -7.86 -10.66 9.96
C LEU A 83 -7.86 -11.70 11.09
N PHE A 84 -7.09 -12.77 10.89
CA PHE A 84 -7.06 -13.88 11.86
C PHE A 84 -6.45 -13.43 13.19
N ASP A 85 -5.51 -12.52 13.16
CA ASP A 85 -4.93 -11.84 14.31
C ASP A 85 -5.07 -10.31 14.14
N LEU A 86 -5.50 -9.63 15.19
CA LEU A 86 -5.41 -8.17 15.27
C LEU A 86 -4.10 -7.78 15.96
N HIS A 87 -3.43 -6.78 15.41
CA HIS A 87 -2.30 -6.10 16.04
C HIS A 87 -2.81 -4.88 16.81
N LEU A 88 -2.10 -4.46 17.87
CA LEU A 88 -2.46 -3.24 18.62
C LEU A 88 -2.27 -1.97 17.79
N ASN A 89 -1.25 -1.95 16.93
CA ASN A 89 -0.94 -0.78 16.11
C ASN A 89 -1.97 -0.60 14.99
N PRO A 90 -2.69 0.56 14.95
CA PRO A 90 -3.68 0.87 13.93
C PRO A 90 -3.10 0.99 12.51
N GLU A 91 -1.85 1.43 12.38
CA GLU A 91 -1.19 1.57 11.07
C GLU A 91 -0.97 0.21 10.40
N LEU A 92 -0.63 -0.83 11.17
CA LEU A 92 -0.53 -2.19 10.64
C LEU A 92 -1.89 -2.72 10.19
N LEU A 93 -2.97 -2.35 10.88
CA LEU A 93 -4.32 -2.68 10.45
C LEU A 93 -4.64 -2.01 9.10
N GLU A 94 -4.35 -0.73 8.98
CA GLU A 94 -4.55 0.03 7.74
C GLU A 94 -3.74 -0.53 6.59
N GLN A 95 -2.47 -0.88 6.82
CA GLN A 95 -1.63 -1.55 5.81
C GLN A 95 -2.23 -2.87 5.33
N ARG A 96 -2.82 -3.67 6.23
CA ARG A 96 -3.50 -4.93 5.86
C ARG A 96 -4.74 -4.70 5.02
N ILE A 97 -5.57 -3.72 5.38
CA ILE A 97 -6.74 -3.32 4.60
C ILE A 97 -6.31 -2.80 3.23
N GLY A 98 -5.28 -1.98 3.18
CA GLY A 98 -4.70 -1.42 1.96
C GLY A 98 -4.11 -2.47 0.99
N ARG A 99 -4.03 -3.76 1.35
CA ARG A 99 -3.72 -4.83 0.38
C ARG A 99 -4.87 -5.06 -0.60
N LEU A 100 -6.10 -4.78 -0.20
CA LEU A 100 -7.30 -4.91 -1.01
C LEU A 100 -7.85 -3.55 -1.42
N ASP A 101 -7.79 -2.57 -0.51
CA ASP A 101 -8.29 -1.21 -0.72
C ASP A 101 -7.27 -0.39 -1.49
N ARG A 102 -7.44 -0.38 -2.80
CA ARG A 102 -6.57 0.34 -3.74
C ARG A 102 -7.38 1.05 -4.80
N ILE A 103 -6.76 2.05 -5.42
CA ILE A 103 -7.32 2.73 -6.60
C ILE A 103 -7.69 1.68 -7.65
N GLY A 104 -8.95 1.65 -8.05
CA GLY A 104 -9.50 0.65 -8.99
C GLY A 104 -10.25 -0.50 -8.33
N GLN A 105 -10.35 -0.57 -7.00
CA GLN A 105 -11.28 -1.48 -6.31
C GLN A 105 -12.73 -1.09 -6.65
N LYS A 106 -13.48 -2.03 -7.21
CA LYS A 106 -14.86 -1.80 -7.67
C LYS A 106 -15.92 -2.30 -6.69
N ASN A 107 -15.52 -3.06 -5.69
CA ASN A 107 -16.42 -3.72 -4.76
C ASN A 107 -16.11 -3.33 -3.32
N ASP A 108 -17.13 -3.34 -2.48
CA ASP A 108 -16.95 -3.19 -1.03
C ASP A 108 -16.11 -4.31 -0.46
N ILE A 109 -15.14 -3.96 0.36
CA ILE A 109 -14.28 -4.93 1.05
C ILE A 109 -15.01 -5.41 2.31
N LYS A 110 -15.13 -6.73 2.43
CA LYS A 110 -15.74 -7.38 3.60
C LYS A 110 -14.65 -7.86 4.54
N ILE A 111 -14.53 -7.19 5.69
CA ILE A 111 -13.54 -7.53 6.71
C ILE A 111 -14.15 -8.49 7.73
N HIS A 112 -13.46 -9.60 7.97
CA HIS A 112 -13.87 -10.66 8.88
C HIS A 112 -12.85 -10.81 10.01
N ILE A 113 -13.30 -10.68 11.24
CA ILE A 113 -12.43 -10.77 12.43
C ILE A 113 -12.97 -11.89 13.32
N PRO A 114 -12.36 -13.08 13.28
CA PRO A 114 -12.75 -14.17 14.17
C PRO A 114 -12.21 -13.93 15.59
N TYR A 115 -13.10 -13.93 16.59
CA TYR A 115 -12.70 -13.87 18.00
C TYR A 115 -13.61 -14.71 18.88
N LEU A 116 -13.08 -15.12 20.03
CA LEU A 116 -13.84 -15.78 21.09
C LEU A 116 -14.41 -14.75 22.04
N LYS A 117 -15.55 -15.06 22.65
CA LYS A 117 -16.18 -14.23 23.68
C LYS A 117 -16.15 -14.96 25.04
N PRO A 118 -15.76 -14.28 26.12
CA PRO A 118 -15.05 -12.99 26.19
C PRO A 118 -13.56 -13.15 25.85
N SER A 119 -12.93 -12.14 25.24
CA SER A 119 -11.49 -12.14 24.98
C SER A 119 -10.93 -10.73 24.74
N ASN A 120 -9.62 -10.56 24.96
CA ASN A 120 -8.92 -9.31 24.64
C ASN A 120 -9.05 -8.94 23.16
N ARG A 121 -9.23 -9.95 22.31
CA ARG A 121 -9.42 -9.74 20.87
C ARG A 121 -10.80 -9.16 20.55
N GLU A 122 -11.83 -9.54 21.30
CA GLU A 122 -13.14 -8.88 21.22
C GLU A 122 -13.05 -7.41 21.61
N THR A 123 -12.36 -7.11 22.72
CA THR A 123 -12.12 -5.74 23.19
C THR A 123 -11.40 -4.91 22.14
N LEU A 124 -10.32 -5.45 21.57
CA LEU A 124 -9.55 -4.78 20.54
C LEU A 124 -10.36 -4.56 19.24
N ALA A 125 -11.11 -5.57 18.81
CA ALA A 125 -11.98 -5.44 17.63
C ALA A 125 -13.06 -4.36 17.82
N LYS A 126 -13.66 -4.27 19.00
CA LYS A 126 -14.63 -3.22 19.34
C LYS A 126 -13.99 -1.83 19.40
N TRP A 127 -12.80 -1.72 19.95
CA TRP A 127 -12.08 -0.45 20.00
C TRP A 127 -11.73 0.05 18.58
N PHE A 128 -11.23 -0.83 17.72
CA PHE A 128 -10.99 -0.49 16.31
C PHE A 128 -12.27 -0.09 15.57
N HIS A 129 -13.34 -0.85 15.75
CA HIS A 129 -14.59 -0.59 15.04
C HIS A 129 -15.31 0.65 15.56
N LEU A 130 -15.63 0.68 16.85
CA LEU A 130 -16.49 1.71 17.44
C LEU A 130 -15.72 2.96 17.88
N GLY A 131 -14.48 2.81 18.32
CA GLY A 131 -13.63 3.94 18.75
C GLY A 131 -12.95 4.62 17.55
N LEU A 132 -12.16 3.88 16.82
CA LEU A 132 -11.37 4.40 15.70
C LEU A 132 -12.11 4.43 14.36
N ASN A 133 -13.24 3.73 14.22
CA ASN A 133 -13.94 3.52 12.95
C ASN A 133 -13.04 2.96 11.83
N ALA A 134 -12.07 2.16 12.23
CA ALA A 134 -10.93 1.73 11.42
C ALA A 134 -11.29 0.78 10.26
N PHE A 135 -12.52 0.27 10.23
CA PHE A 135 -13.00 -0.65 9.20
C PHE A 135 -13.87 0.05 8.14
N GLU A 136 -14.19 1.33 8.35
CA GLU A 136 -15.04 2.11 7.46
C GLU A 136 -14.35 3.36 6.92
N GLU A 137 -13.38 3.90 7.66
CA GLU A 137 -12.61 5.09 7.26
C GLU A 137 -11.11 4.85 7.47
N SER A 138 -10.27 5.55 6.68
CA SER A 138 -8.82 5.60 6.91
C SER A 138 -8.49 6.17 8.29
N ILE A 139 -7.50 5.58 8.96
CA ILE A 139 -7.13 5.93 10.32
C ILE A 139 -6.19 7.13 10.30
N LEU A 140 -6.72 8.32 10.50
CA LEU A 140 -5.91 9.52 10.63
C LEU A 140 -5.24 9.55 12.00
N GLY A 141 -3.91 9.65 12.03
CA GLY A 141 -3.14 9.74 13.27
C GLY A 141 -3.23 8.49 14.16
N GLY A 142 -3.20 7.31 13.54
CA GLY A 142 -3.34 6.02 14.23
C GLY A 142 -2.36 5.85 15.39
N GLN A 143 -1.09 6.22 15.20
CA GLN A 143 -0.08 6.14 16.25
C GLN A 143 -0.41 7.11 17.41
N THR A 144 -0.81 8.34 17.12
CA THR A 144 -1.22 9.32 18.14
C THR A 144 -2.38 8.79 18.99
N MET A 145 -3.37 8.16 18.35
CA MET A 145 -4.49 7.54 19.04
C MET A 145 -4.04 6.37 19.92
N LEU A 146 -3.12 5.55 19.41
CA LEU A 146 -2.58 4.45 20.20
C LEU A 146 -1.82 4.97 21.43
N ASP A 147 -0.92 5.93 21.26
CA ASP A 147 -0.14 6.50 22.35
C ASP A 147 -1.04 7.10 23.46
N GLU A 148 -2.15 7.75 23.07
CA GLU A 148 -3.12 8.34 24.01
C GLU A 148 -3.91 7.28 24.78
N PHE A 149 -4.29 6.19 24.12
CA PHE A 149 -5.26 5.21 24.68
C PHE A 149 -4.69 3.84 25.04
N GLU A 150 -3.42 3.51 24.70
CA GLU A 150 -2.81 2.20 24.89
C GLU A 150 -2.92 1.68 26.33
N LYS A 151 -2.59 2.52 27.30
CA LYS A 151 -2.65 2.14 28.72
C LYS A 151 -4.07 1.75 29.15
N ARG A 152 -5.06 2.54 28.78
CA ARG A 152 -6.47 2.27 29.09
C ARG A 152 -7.01 1.06 28.33
N LEU A 153 -6.52 0.83 27.13
CA LEU A 153 -6.85 -0.35 26.34
C LEU A 153 -6.31 -1.62 27.03
N HIS A 154 -5.07 -1.60 27.52
CA HIS A 154 -4.51 -2.69 28.30
C HIS A 154 -5.29 -2.93 29.61
N GLU A 155 -5.70 -1.90 30.34
CA GLU A 155 -6.54 -2.02 31.51
C GLU A 155 -7.91 -2.67 31.18
N SER A 156 -8.46 -2.36 29.99
CA SER A 156 -9.73 -2.94 29.53
C SER A 156 -9.62 -4.43 29.21
N PHE A 157 -8.44 -4.96 28.91
CA PHE A 157 -8.21 -6.39 28.74
C PHE A 157 -8.37 -7.19 30.04
N SER A 158 -8.24 -6.54 31.19
CA SER A 158 -8.42 -7.16 32.51
C SER A 158 -9.89 -7.37 32.92
N GLY A 159 -10.85 -7.04 32.06
CA GLY A 159 -12.27 -7.42 32.23
C GLY A 159 -13.11 -6.49 33.11
N ALA A 160 -12.66 -5.29 33.44
CA ALA A 160 -13.46 -4.30 34.16
C ALA A 160 -14.60 -3.79 33.25
N LYS A 161 -15.79 -4.34 33.46
CA LYS A 161 -17.05 -3.89 32.80
C LYS A 161 -17.25 -2.40 33.06
N GLY A 162 -17.45 -1.60 32.03
CA GLY A 162 -17.65 -0.15 32.07
C GLY A 162 -16.43 0.67 31.66
N ASN A 163 -15.23 0.08 31.63
CA ASN A 163 -14.04 0.77 31.18
C ASN A 163 -13.95 0.80 29.64
N LEU A 164 -14.44 -0.25 28.98
CA LEU A 164 -14.42 -0.37 27.52
C LEU A 164 -15.34 0.65 26.84
N ASP A 165 -16.57 0.82 27.31
CA ASP A 165 -17.51 1.76 26.69
C ASP A 165 -17.04 3.21 26.83
N ARG A 166 -16.48 3.57 27.99
CA ARG A 166 -15.83 4.88 28.17
C ARG A 166 -14.63 5.05 27.26
N LEU A 167 -13.77 4.06 27.18
CA LEU A 167 -12.61 4.09 26.29
C LEU A 167 -13.04 4.30 24.82
N ILE A 168 -14.05 3.57 24.36
CA ILE A 168 -14.58 3.69 23.00
C ILE A 168 -15.11 5.11 22.75
N ASN A 169 -15.91 5.66 23.65
CA ASN A 169 -16.48 6.98 23.51
C ASN A 169 -15.40 8.08 23.49
N ASP A 170 -14.44 8.01 24.41
CA ASP A 170 -13.35 8.98 24.49
C ASP A 170 -12.46 8.91 23.25
N THR A 171 -12.17 7.70 22.76
CA THR A 171 -11.40 7.50 21.51
C THR A 171 -12.16 8.09 20.32
N ALA A 172 -13.47 7.86 20.21
CA ALA A 172 -14.29 8.39 19.13
C ALA A 172 -14.34 9.93 19.15
N GLU A 173 -14.38 10.54 20.35
CA GLU A 173 -14.34 11.98 20.51
C GLU A 173 -12.96 12.56 20.12
N SER A 174 -11.87 11.95 20.60
CA SER A 174 -10.50 12.34 20.26
C SER A 174 -10.25 12.25 18.76
N ARG A 175 -10.72 11.16 18.11
CA ARG A 175 -10.66 11.00 16.65
C ARG A 175 -11.36 12.15 15.92
N LYS A 176 -12.56 12.54 16.34
CA LYS A 176 -13.31 13.64 15.72
C LYS A 176 -12.53 14.96 15.83
N LYS A 177 -11.99 15.25 17.02
CA LYS A 177 -11.17 16.45 17.25
C LYS A 177 -9.91 16.46 16.38
N LEU A 178 -9.24 15.32 16.24
CA LEU A 178 -8.06 15.19 15.39
C LEU A 178 -8.39 15.39 13.92
N LYS A 179 -9.51 14.80 13.45
CA LYS A 179 -9.97 14.95 12.05
C LYS A 179 -10.22 16.43 11.70
N VAL A 180 -10.86 17.18 12.59
CA VAL A 180 -11.08 18.63 12.39
C VAL A 180 -9.76 19.39 12.33
N LYS A 181 -8.84 19.15 13.28
CA LYS A 181 -7.54 19.81 13.29
C LYS A 181 -6.70 19.54 12.03
N LEU A 182 -6.74 18.30 11.53
CA LEU A 182 -6.02 17.93 10.32
C LEU A 182 -6.65 18.59 9.09
N GLN A 183 -7.97 18.68 9.02
CA GLN A 183 -8.69 19.36 7.96
C GLN A 183 -8.36 20.86 7.94
N GLU A 184 -8.43 21.53 9.09
CA GLU A 184 -8.03 22.94 9.23
C GLU A 184 -6.57 23.17 8.82
N GLY A 185 -5.66 22.26 9.20
CA GLY A 185 -4.25 22.33 8.80
C GLY A 185 -4.04 22.12 7.30
N MET A 186 -4.79 21.21 6.67
CA MET A 186 -4.76 20.99 5.22
C MET A 186 -5.33 22.20 4.45
N ASP A 187 -6.44 22.77 4.92
CA ASP A 187 -7.04 23.95 4.30
C ASP A 187 -6.09 25.15 4.37
N GLN A 188 -5.39 25.31 5.50
CA GLN A 188 -4.38 26.36 5.67
C GLN A 188 -3.17 26.17 4.74
N LEU A 189 -2.69 24.94 4.52
CA LEU A 189 -1.64 24.64 3.56
C LEU A 189 -2.09 24.86 2.11
N LEU A 190 -3.33 24.51 1.78
CA LEU A 190 -3.92 24.76 0.47
C LEU A 190 -4.06 26.27 0.23
N GLU A 191 -4.46 27.04 1.23
CA GLU A 191 -4.56 28.50 1.16
C GLU A 191 -3.17 29.15 0.94
N ILE A 192 -2.15 28.72 1.69
CA ILE A 192 -0.76 29.19 1.53
C ILE A 192 -0.24 28.84 0.12
N ASN A 193 -0.53 27.63 -0.40
CA ASN A 193 -0.11 27.22 -1.73
C ASN A 193 -0.94 27.85 -2.86
N SER A 194 -2.20 28.24 -2.61
CA SER A 194 -3.06 28.89 -3.60
C SER A 194 -2.75 30.39 -3.78
N HIS A 195 -2.04 31.00 -2.85
CA HIS A 195 -1.79 32.45 -2.83
C HIS A 195 -0.69 32.93 -3.79
N SER A 196 -0.12 32.06 -4.63
CA SER A 196 0.97 32.42 -5.54
C SER A 196 0.65 32.30 -7.03
N SER A 197 -0.58 32.56 -7.45
CA SER A 197 -0.94 32.47 -8.88
C SER A 197 -0.09 33.39 -9.79
N ALA A 198 0.33 34.54 -9.32
CA ALA A 198 1.21 35.46 -10.06
C ALA A 198 2.65 34.95 -10.13
N VAL A 199 3.19 34.46 -8.99
CA VAL A 199 4.56 33.90 -8.91
C VAL A 199 4.66 32.56 -9.64
N SER A 200 3.62 31.73 -9.57
CA SER A 200 3.59 30.47 -10.31
C SER A 200 3.49 30.68 -11.81
N SER A 201 2.74 31.66 -12.30
CA SER A 201 2.66 31.97 -13.73
C SER A 201 4.02 32.45 -14.28
N ASP A 202 4.72 33.27 -13.51
CA ASP A 202 6.04 33.78 -13.91
C ASP A 202 7.08 32.64 -13.88
N LEU A 203 7.03 31.78 -12.85
CA LEU A 203 7.89 30.60 -12.74
C LEU A 203 7.61 29.58 -13.87
N ILE A 204 6.34 29.33 -14.20
CA ILE A 204 5.96 28.47 -15.32
C ILE A 204 6.47 29.04 -16.63
N GLN A 205 6.35 30.35 -16.85
CA GLN A 205 6.92 30.99 -18.04
C GLN A 205 8.44 30.88 -18.09
N GLN A 206 9.14 31.06 -16.98
CA GLN A 206 10.60 30.92 -16.92
C GLN A 206 11.02 29.46 -17.18
N ILE A 207 10.32 28.49 -16.64
CA ILE A 207 10.56 27.07 -16.89
C ILE A 207 10.32 26.76 -18.38
N GLN A 208 9.19 27.21 -18.95
CA GLN A 208 8.88 27.01 -20.37
C GLN A 208 9.86 27.70 -21.32
N GLN A 209 10.39 28.87 -20.92
CA GLN A 209 11.46 29.53 -21.66
C GLN A 209 12.79 28.79 -21.56
N SER A 210 13.13 28.29 -20.39
CA SER A 210 14.33 27.48 -20.17
C SER A 210 14.24 26.12 -20.90
N GLU A 211 13.08 25.51 -20.96
CA GLU A 211 12.84 24.26 -21.69
C GLU A 211 12.90 24.44 -23.21
N LYS A 212 12.61 25.62 -23.72
CA LYS A 212 12.76 25.99 -25.14
C LYS A 212 14.19 26.37 -25.53
N SER A 213 15.13 26.37 -24.58
CA SER A 213 16.51 26.72 -24.89
C SER A 213 17.17 25.56 -25.66
N ILE A 214 17.41 25.79 -26.93
CA ILE A 214 18.14 24.90 -27.85
C ILE A 214 19.57 24.62 -27.35
N GLU A 215 20.09 25.46 -26.46
CA GLU A 215 21.45 25.40 -25.93
C GLU A 215 21.77 24.09 -25.21
N LEU A 216 20.83 23.54 -24.41
CA LEU A 216 21.04 22.27 -23.72
C LEU A 216 21.07 21.08 -24.69
N GLU A 217 20.18 21.10 -25.65
CA GLU A 217 20.11 20.10 -26.71
C GLU A 217 21.41 20.09 -27.53
N GLU A 218 21.80 21.25 -28.08
CA GLU A 218 23.04 21.39 -28.83
C GLU A 218 24.30 21.01 -28.02
N PHE A 219 24.36 21.45 -26.75
CA PHE A 219 25.48 21.10 -25.90
C PHE A 219 25.53 19.57 -25.68
N THR A 220 24.40 18.94 -25.40
CA THR A 220 24.35 17.50 -25.13
C THR A 220 24.73 16.69 -26.38
N LEU A 221 24.21 17.06 -27.55
CA LEU A 221 24.54 16.40 -28.81
C LEU A 221 26.02 16.55 -29.15
N ARG A 222 26.59 17.73 -28.98
CA ARG A 222 28.04 17.97 -29.19
C ARG A 222 28.91 17.17 -28.21
N LEU A 223 28.44 17.06 -26.95
CA LEU A 223 29.15 16.26 -25.94
C LEU A 223 29.15 14.77 -26.33
N PHE A 224 28.02 14.25 -26.79
CA PHE A 224 27.89 12.86 -27.18
C PHE A 224 28.71 12.56 -28.48
N ASP A 225 28.72 13.49 -29.43
CA ASP A 225 29.55 13.39 -30.62
C ASP A 225 31.04 13.40 -30.23
N PHE A 226 31.45 14.32 -29.35
CA PHE A 226 32.83 14.35 -28.82
C PHE A 226 33.20 13.05 -28.09
N MET A 227 32.24 12.42 -27.40
CA MET A 227 32.42 11.13 -26.74
C MET A 227 32.40 9.95 -27.73
N GLY A 228 32.08 10.18 -28.97
CA GLY A 228 32.04 9.15 -30.02
C GLY A 228 30.83 8.22 -29.90
N LEU A 229 29.74 8.70 -29.32
CA LEU A 229 28.46 7.97 -29.31
C LEU A 229 27.75 8.13 -30.65
N GLY A 230 27.07 7.07 -31.11
CA GLY A 230 26.20 7.15 -32.27
C GLY A 230 24.90 7.88 -31.90
N ILE A 231 24.52 8.87 -32.71
CA ILE A 231 23.27 9.67 -32.45
C ILE A 231 22.43 9.55 -33.72
N ASP A 232 21.24 9.00 -33.60
CA ASP A 232 20.24 8.90 -34.66
C ASP A 232 18.99 9.70 -34.29
N ASP A 233 18.53 10.57 -35.19
CA ASP A 233 17.28 11.30 -35.05
C ASP A 233 16.08 10.35 -35.19
N ILE A 234 15.18 10.32 -34.20
CA ILE A 234 13.97 9.50 -34.24
C ILE A 234 12.75 10.38 -34.50
N ALA A 235 12.67 11.53 -33.81
CA ALA A 235 11.58 12.49 -33.88
C ALA A 235 12.11 13.88 -33.51
N PRO A 236 11.35 14.97 -33.69
CA PRO A 236 11.76 16.29 -33.22
C PRO A 236 12.20 16.21 -31.73
N GLN A 237 13.38 16.74 -31.44
CA GLN A 237 14.01 16.74 -30.10
C GLN A 237 14.15 15.35 -29.44
N THR A 238 14.13 14.28 -30.23
CA THR A 238 14.22 12.90 -29.73
C THR A 238 15.26 12.13 -30.52
N TYR A 239 16.24 11.59 -29.81
CA TYR A 239 17.44 10.96 -30.37
C TYR A 239 17.58 9.55 -29.80
N ARG A 240 18.11 8.66 -30.66
CA ARG A 240 18.59 7.34 -30.24
C ARG A 240 20.10 7.40 -30.06
N ILE A 241 20.55 7.13 -28.85
CA ILE A 241 21.98 7.12 -28.52
C ILE A 241 22.45 5.67 -28.50
N THR A 242 23.44 5.36 -29.33
CA THR A 242 24.04 4.04 -29.40
C THR A 242 25.47 4.07 -28.86
N ASN A 243 25.86 3.05 -28.12
CA ASN A 243 27.18 2.99 -27.53
C ASN A 243 28.21 2.65 -28.61
N ALA A 244 29.19 3.52 -28.84
CA ALA A 244 30.32 3.18 -29.66
C ALA A 244 31.31 2.33 -28.85
N HIS A 245 31.79 1.23 -29.42
CA HIS A 245 32.61 0.19 -28.80
C HIS A 245 33.93 0.62 -28.11
N ARG A 246 34.09 1.89 -27.73
CA ARG A 246 35.35 2.45 -27.22
C ARG A 246 35.29 3.25 -25.92
N LEU A 247 34.13 3.41 -25.29
CA LEU A 247 34.06 4.19 -24.06
C LEU A 247 33.89 3.30 -22.82
N PRO A 248 34.69 3.53 -21.75
CA PRO A 248 34.56 2.82 -20.49
C PRO A 248 33.44 3.39 -19.61
N ILE A 249 32.49 4.15 -20.15
CA ILE A 249 31.42 4.83 -19.39
C ILE A 249 30.12 4.11 -19.70
N ASN A 250 29.55 3.46 -18.67
CA ASN A 250 28.18 2.97 -18.71
C ASN A 250 27.23 4.14 -18.50
N LEU A 251 26.46 4.51 -19.50
CA LEU A 251 25.35 5.44 -19.34
C LEU A 251 24.28 4.82 -18.41
N PRO A 252 23.71 5.59 -17.47
CA PRO A 252 22.63 5.12 -16.62
C PRO A 252 21.46 4.60 -17.47
N GLY A 253 21.01 3.37 -17.22
CA GLY A 253 19.90 2.76 -17.96
C GLY A 253 20.31 1.88 -19.15
N ASN A 254 21.61 1.72 -19.43
CA ASN A 254 22.07 0.88 -20.54
C ASN A 254 22.37 -0.56 -20.07
N CYS A 255 21.42 -1.45 -20.33
CA CYS A 255 21.66 -2.89 -20.36
C CYS A 255 21.57 -3.33 -21.84
N ASP A 256 22.66 -3.37 -22.56
CA ASP A 256 22.79 -3.96 -23.91
C ASP A 256 22.02 -3.28 -25.07
N GLY A 257 22.07 -1.95 -25.24
CA GLY A 257 21.37 -1.40 -26.40
C GLY A 257 21.43 0.11 -26.56
N ALA A 258 20.60 0.61 -27.44
CA ALA A 258 20.38 2.02 -27.69
C ALA A 258 19.46 2.62 -26.61
N VAL A 259 19.77 3.83 -26.14
CA VAL A 259 18.94 4.61 -25.21
C VAL A 259 18.23 5.71 -26.00
N SER A 260 16.93 5.89 -25.79
CA SER A 260 16.21 7.04 -26.32
C SER A 260 16.32 8.23 -25.36
N LEU A 261 16.77 9.35 -25.88
CA LEU A 261 16.85 10.64 -25.18
C LEU A 261 15.86 11.60 -25.83
N THR A 262 15.00 12.22 -25.04
CA THR A 262 14.12 13.29 -25.52
C THR A 262 14.33 14.58 -24.74
N PHE A 263 14.34 15.70 -25.45
CA PHE A 263 14.28 17.06 -24.89
C PHE A 263 12.84 17.60 -24.93
N ASP A 264 11.92 16.89 -25.58
CA ASP A 264 10.49 17.20 -25.52
C ASP A 264 9.91 16.64 -24.19
N ARG A 265 9.41 17.53 -23.36
CA ARG A 265 8.82 17.22 -22.05
C ARG A 265 7.31 17.40 -22.00
N THR A 266 6.66 17.55 -23.17
CA THR A 266 5.19 17.69 -23.26
C THR A 266 4.47 16.35 -23.31
#